data_c100f5811c64df5e5b3a9f55b12c3309
#
_entry.id   c100f5811c64df5e5b3a9f55b12c3309
#
_cell.length_a   1.000
_cell.length_b   1.000
_cell.length_c   1.000
_cell.angle_alpha   90.00
_cell.angle_beta   90.00
_cell.angle_gamma   90.00
#
_symmetry.space_group_name_H-M   'P 1'
#
loop_
_entity.id
_entity.type
_entity.pdbx_description
1 polymer ?
#
loop_
_entity_poly.entity_id
_entity_poly.type
_entity_poly.pdbx_seq_one_letter_code
_entity_poly.pdbx_strand_id
1 'polypeptide(L)'
;MSFVSVIPEQLTAAATNLAGVGSTISTANATAAGPTAAALAAGADDVSAAVSSFFGAYARDYQAFSVQVEALHDQFVRAVTSGAASYAGAEATSVQQILLDAINAPTQALLGRPLIGNGANAAPGSGANGGDGGILYGNGGAGGSGAAGGNGGAGGA
;
A
#
# COMPACT_ATOMS: atom_id res chain seq x y z
N MET A 1 -20.67 13.67 3.45
CA MET A 1 -19.44 12.92 3.10
C MET A 1 -19.57 11.54 3.74
N SER A 2 -19.45 10.47 2.97
CA SER A 2 -19.48 9.10 3.50
C SER A 2 -18.10 8.83 4.10
N PHE A 3 -18.02 8.61 5.40
CA PHE A 3 -16.79 8.17 6.05
C PHE A 3 -16.71 6.65 5.88
N VAL A 4 -15.83 6.18 5.00
CA VAL A 4 -15.47 4.76 4.93
C VAL A 4 -14.42 4.54 6.02
N SER A 5 -14.79 3.84 7.08
CA SER A 5 -13.83 3.36 8.07
C SER A 5 -13.24 2.04 7.57
N VAL A 6 -11.97 2.02 7.30
CA VAL A 6 -11.22 0.81 6.91
C VAL A 6 -10.40 0.36 8.12
N ILE A 7 -10.48 -0.91 8.46
CA ILE A 7 -9.67 -1.53 9.53
C ILE A 7 -8.49 -2.25 8.85
N PRO A 8 -7.25 -1.70 8.89
CA PRO A 8 -6.09 -2.24 8.18
C PRO A 8 -5.77 -3.69 8.52
N GLU A 9 -5.99 -4.09 9.78
CA GLU A 9 -5.76 -5.46 10.26
C GLU A 9 -6.70 -6.45 9.58
N GLN A 10 -7.95 -6.08 9.34
CA GLN A 10 -8.92 -6.93 8.64
C GLN A 10 -8.56 -7.09 7.17
N LEU A 11 -8.07 -6.03 6.51
CA LEU A 11 -7.54 -6.12 5.14
C LEU A 11 -6.32 -7.03 5.05
N THR A 12 -5.41 -6.93 6.00
CA THR A 12 -4.22 -7.79 6.08
C THR A 12 -4.62 -9.26 6.28
N ALA A 13 -5.58 -9.52 7.16
CA ALA A 13 -6.11 -10.87 7.37
C ALA A 13 -6.81 -11.42 6.12
N ALA A 14 -7.58 -10.58 5.42
CA ALA A 14 -8.21 -10.96 4.16
C ALA A 14 -7.18 -11.28 3.07
N ALA A 15 -6.11 -10.48 2.95
CA ALA A 15 -5.02 -10.74 2.01
C ALA A 15 -4.32 -12.08 2.32
N THR A 16 -4.09 -12.40 3.60
CA THR A 16 -3.52 -13.67 4.03
C THR A 16 -4.42 -14.86 3.68
N ASN A 17 -5.73 -14.73 3.91
CA ASN A 17 -6.69 -15.77 3.55
C ASN A 17 -6.74 -15.98 2.02
N LEU A 18 -6.74 -14.91 1.25
CA LEU A 18 -6.68 -14.96 -0.22
C LEU A 18 -5.41 -15.66 -0.71
N ALA A 19 -4.25 -15.35 -0.14
CA ALA A 19 -3.00 -16.05 -0.46
C ALA A 19 -3.10 -17.56 -0.18
N GLY A 20 -3.74 -17.95 0.93
CA GLY A 20 -4.02 -19.36 1.26
C GLY A 20 -4.92 -20.05 0.22
N VAL A 21 -5.95 -19.35 -0.27
CA VAL A 21 -6.81 -19.86 -1.36
C VAL A 21 -6.01 -20.07 -2.63
N GLY A 22 -5.17 -19.09 -3.03
CA GLY A 22 -4.29 -19.21 -4.19
C GLY A 22 -3.36 -20.42 -4.11
N SER A 23 -2.70 -20.63 -2.96
CA SER A 23 -1.85 -21.78 -2.72
C SER A 23 -2.59 -23.12 -2.82
N THR A 24 -3.83 -23.18 -2.31
CA THR A 24 -4.66 -24.39 -2.39
C THR A 24 -5.03 -24.71 -3.84
N ILE A 25 -5.43 -23.70 -4.62
CA ILE A 25 -5.79 -23.86 -6.04
C ILE A 25 -4.55 -24.29 -6.85
N SER A 26 -3.39 -23.66 -6.62
CA SER A 26 -2.13 -24.03 -7.27
C SER A 26 -1.76 -25.50 -7.01
N THR A 27 -1.84 -25.93 -5.77
CA THR A 27 -1.58 -27.33 -5.38
C THR A 27 -2.56 -28.30 -6.06
N ALA A 28 -3.86 -27.94 -6.12
CA ALA A 28 -4.86 -28.77 -6.78
C ALA A 28 -4.60 -28.86 -8.30
N ASN A 29 -4.28 -27.75 -8.95
CA ASN A 29 -3.92 -27.70 -10.38
C ASN A 29 -2.68 -28.53 -10.68
N ALA A 30 -1.62 -28.41 -9.87
CA ALA A 30 -0.41 -29.19 -10.03
C ALA A 30 -0.68 -30.70 -9.87
N THR A 31 -1.53 -31.08 -8.91
CA THR A 31 -1.91 -32.49 -8.69
C THR A 31 -2.72 -33.04 -9.87
N ALA A 32 -3.62 -32.24 -10.46
CA ALA A 32 -4.47 -32.64 -11.58
C ALA A 32 -3.74 -32.64 -12.93
N ALA A 33 -2.63 -31.92 -13.07
CA ALA A 33 -1.98 -31.70 -14.37
C ALA A 33 -1.53 -32.98 -15.06
N GLY A 34 -0.84 -33.90 -14.35
CA GLY A 34 -0.38 -35.17 -14.88
C GLY A 34 -1.52 -36.07 -15.35
N PRO A 35 -2.45 -36.45 -14.46
CA PRO A 35 -3.55 -37.36 -14.80
C PRO A 35 -4.46 -36.83 -15.92
N THR A 36 -4.73 -35.53 -15.98
CA THR A 36 -5.63 -34.95 -16.99
C THR A 36 -4.96 -34.80 -18.37
N ALA A 37 -3.67 -34.46 -18.41
CA ALA A 37 -2.94 -34.34 -19.67
C ALA A 37 -2.54 -35.69 -20.29
N ALA A 38 -2.46 -36.76 -19.47
CA ALA A 38 -2.05 -38.11 -19.88
C ALA A 38 -3.25 -39.09 -19.94
N ALA A 39 -4.46 -38.58 -20.15
CA ALA A 39 -5.64 -39.44 -20.27
C ALA A 39 -5.46 -40.44 -21.44
N LEU A 40 -5.50 -41.74 -21.13
CA LEU A 40 -5.37 -42.82 -22.09
C LEU A 40 -6.69 -43.02 -22.85
N ALA A 41 -6.59 -43.44 -24.11
CA ALA A 41 -7.75 -43.82 -24.88
C ALA A 41 -8.45 -45.03 -24.21
N ALA A 42 -9.79 -44.97 -24.13
CA ALA A 42 -10.59 -46.00 -23.48
C ALA A 42 -10.64 -47.31 -24.30
N GLY A 43 -10.38 -47.24 -25.60
CA GLY A 43 -10.32 -48.37 -26.54
C GLY A 43 -9.20 -48.22 -27.54
N ALA A 44 -8.91 -49.29 -28.30
CA ALA A 44 -7.88 -49.30 -29.35
C ALA A 44 -8.49 -48.90 -30.73
N ASP A 45 -9.38 -47.91 -30.74
CA ASP A 45 -10.08 -47.42 -31.92
C ASP A 45 -9.82 -45.92 -32.14
N ASP A 46 -10.01 -45.48 -33.38
CA ASP A 46 -9.72 -44.11 -33.78
C ASP A 46 -10.58 -43.07 -33.04
N VAL A 47 -11.81 -43.41 -32.64
CA VAL A 47 -12.71 -42.49 -31.90
C VAL A 47 -12.21 -42.30 -30.48
N SER A 48 -11.85 -43.38 -29.78
CA SER A 48 -11.25 -43.31 -28.45
C SER A 48 -9.94 -42.53 -28.45
N ALA A 49 -9.10 -42.74 -29.47
CA ALA A 49 -7.86 -41.99 -29.65
C ALA A 49 -8.11 -40.48 -29.87
N ALA A 50 -9.09 -40.12 -30.72
CA ALA A 50 -9.44 -38.75 -31.02
C ALA A 50 -10.00 -38.04 -29.77
N VAL A 51 -10.89 -38.69 -28.99
CA VAL A 51 -11.45 -38.19 -27.74
C VAL A 51 -10.35 -37.94 -26.69
N SER A 52 -9.45 -38.90 -26.51
CA SER A 52 -8.32 -38.78 -25.60
C SER A 52 -7.40 -37.60 -25.98
N SER A 53 -7.09 -37.46 -27.29
CA SER A 53 -6.29 -36.34 -27.81
C SER A 53 -6.98 -34.98 -27.55
N PHE A 54 -8.30 -34.89 -27.75
CA PHE A 54 -9.07 -33.68 -27.51
C PHE A 54 -9.01 -33.28 -26.04
N PHE A 55 -9.29 -34.19 -25.11
CA PHE A 55 -9.22 -33.87 -23.67
C PHE A 55 -7.78 -33.57 -23.21
N GLY A 56 -6.79 -34.23 -23.74
CA GLY A 56 -5.40 -33.94 -23.45
C GLY A 56 -4.97 -32.54 -23.94
N ALA A 57 -5.48 -32.09 -25.11
CA ALA A 57 -5.26 -30.72 -25.58
C ALA A 57 -5.95 -29.71 -24.65
N TYR A 58 -7.23 -29.93 -24.34
CA TYR A 58 -7.99 -29.07 -23.45
C TYR A 58 -7.34 -28.95 -22.05
N ALA A 59 -6.84 -30.07 -21.50
CA ALA A 59 -6.14 -30.06 -20.21
C ALA A 59 -4.87 -29.18 -20.24
N ARG A 60 -4.10 -29.23 -21.34
CA ARG A 60 -2.91 -28.36 -21.50
C ARG A 60 -3.28 -26.89 -21.60
N ASP A 61 -4.35 -26.57 -22.34
CA ASP A 61 -4.85 -25.19 -22.45
C ASP A 61 -5.33 -24.66 -21.09
N TYR A 62 -6.03 -25.49 -20.33
CA TYR A 62 -6.42 -25.17 -18.95
C TYR A 62 -5.21 -24.90 -18.07
N GLN A 63 -4.16 -25.73 -18.13
CA GLN A 63 -2.93 -25.51 -17.34
C GLN A 63 -2.22 -24.21 -17.73
N ALA A 64 -2.17 -23.87 -19.02
CA ALA A 64 -1.61 -22.60 -19.47
C ALA A 64 -2.42 -21.40 -18.97
N PHE A 65 -3.75 -21.51 -18.97
CA PHE A 65 -4.66 -20.48 -18.44
C PHE A 65 -4.54 -20.34 -16.93
N SER A 66 -4.43 -21.46 -16.19
CA SER A 66 -4.34 -21.44 -14.73
C SER A 66 -3.13 -20.65 -14.22
N VAL A 67 -1.98 -20.73 -14.92
CA VAL A 67 -0.78 -19.93 -14.59
C VAL A 67 -1.05 -18.42 -14.70
N GLN A 68 -1.84 -18.00 -15.70
CA GLN A 68 -2.19 -16.58 -15.87
C GLN A 68 -3.13 -16.12 -14.76
N VAL A 69 -4.09 -16.95 -14.37
CA VAL A 69 -5.01 -16.67 -13.25
C VAL A 69 -4.24 -16.58 -11.94
N GLU A 70 -3.28 -17.47 -11.70
CA GLU A 70 -2.38 -17.41 -10.52
C GLU A 70 -1.62 -16.09 -10.47
N ALA A 71 -1.00 -15.68 -11.57
CA ALA A 71 -0.26 -14.42 -11.63
C ALA A 71 -1.15 -13.20 -11.34
N LEU A 72 -2.39 -13.20 -11.85
CA LEU A 72 -3.38 -12.16 -11.58
C LEU A 72 -3.81 -12.18 -10.10
N HIS A 73 -4.06 -13.36 -9.53
CA HIS A 73 -4.40 -13.52 -8.12
C HIS A 73 -3.30 -12.98 -7.21
N ASP A 74 -2.05 -13.32 -7.49
CA ASP A 74 -0.89 -12.80 -6.75
C ASP A 74 -0.76 -11.28 -6.83
N GLN A 75 -1.03 -10.68 -8.00
CA GLN A 75 -1.05 -9.23 -8.14
C GLN A 75 -2.15 -8.61 -7.30
N PHE A 76 -3.33 -9.21 -7.28
CA PHE A 76 -4.45 -8.76 -6.47
C PHE A 76 -4.12 -8.82 -4.97
N VAL A 77 -3.57 -9.94 -4.48
CA VAL A 77 -3.15 -10.10 -3.08
C VAL A 77 -2.13 -9.03 -2.69
N ARG A 78 -1.12 -8.79 -3.54
CA ARG A 78 -0.13 -7.71 -3.31
C ARG A 78 -0.78 -6.33 -3.26
N ALA A 79 -1.74 -6.05 -4.13
CA ALA A 79 -2.45 -4.77 -4.14
C ALA A 79 -3.25 -4.54 -2.85
N VAL A 80 -3.97 -5.57 -2.37
CA VAL A 80 -4.71 -5.51 -1.09
C VAL A 80 -3.74 -5.29 0.09
N THR A 81 -2.63 -6.01 0.12
CA THR A 81 -1.61 -5.87 1.18
C THR A 81 -1.00 -4.47 1.19
N SER A 82 -0.64 -3.94 0.03
CA SER A 82 -0.11 -2.58 -0.10
C SER A 82 -1.14 -1.53 0.31
N GLY A 83 -2.42 -1.73 -0.05
CA GLY A 83 -3.51 -0.88 0.40
C GLY A 83 -3.65 -0.87 1.92
N ALA A 84 -3.64 -2.04 2.56
CA ALA A 84 -3.69 -2.17 4.02
C ALA A 84 -2.54 -1.42 4.71
N ALA A 85 -1.31 -1.58 4.22
CA ALA A 85 -0.14 -0.88 4.74
C ALA A 85 -0.25 0.66 4.60
N SER A 86 -0.81 1.14 3.49
CA SER A 86 -1.03 2.57 3.27
C SER A 86 -2.04 3.15 4.27
N TYR A 87 -3.13 2.44 4.55
CA TYR A 87 -4.11 2.85 5.56
C TYR A 87 -3.50 2.84 6.97
N ALA A 88 -2.75 1.79 7.34
CA ALA A 88 -2.08 1.72 8.64
C ALA A 88 -1.08 2.88 8.83
N GLY A 89 -0.32 3.22 7.80
CA GLY A 89 0.60 4.36 7.82
C GLY A 89 -0.11 5.71 8.01
N ALA A 90 -1.25 5.91 7.33
CA ALA A 90 -2.05 7.13 7.47
C ALA A 90 -2.66 7.26 8.88
N GLU A 91 -3.15 6.18 9.46
CA GLU A 91 -3.68 6.18 10.84
C GLU A 91 -2.59 6.47 11.87
N ALA A 92 -1.41 5.85 11.74
CA ALA A 92 -0.27 6.11 12.64
C ALA A 92 0.16 7.58 12.60
N THR A 93 0.22 8.19 11.41
CA THR A 93 0.54 9.62 11.25
C THR A 93 -0.51 10.51 11.90
N SER A 94 -1.80 10.17 11.76
CA SER A 94 -2.91 10.93 12.34
C SER A 94 -2.87 10.90 13.87
N VAL A 95 -2.62 9.74 14.48
CA VAL A 95 -2.49 9.60 15.95
C VAL A 95 -1.30 10.40 16.47
N GLN A 96 -0.16 10.34 15.79
CA GLN A 96 1.03 11.12 16.16
C GLN A 96 0.75 12.62 16.11
N GLN A 97 0.06 13.11 15.08
CA GLN A 97 -0.29 14.53 14.94
C GLN A 97 -1.24 14.97 16.06
N ILE A 98 -2.30 14.20 16.34
CA ILE A 98 -3.24 14.51 17.43
C ILE A 98 -2.52 14.60 18.79
N LEU A 99 -1.58 13.69 19.05
CA LEU A 99 -0.79 13.70 20.27
C LEU A 99 0.11 14.93 20.36
N LEU A 100 0.79 15.28 19.27
CA LEU A 100 1.63 16.49 19.21
C LEU A 100 0.80 17.76 19.37
N ASP A 101 -0.38 17.84 18.76
CA ASP A 101 -1.28 18.98 18.90
C ASP A 101 -1.75 19.13 20.36
N ALA A 102 -2.11 18.02 21.03
CA ALA A 102 -2.50 18.04 22.44
C ALA A 102 -1.34 18.48 23.37
N ILE A 103 -0.12 18.03 23.11
CA ILE A 103 1.07 18.41 23.89
C ILE A 103 1.43 19.88 23.65
N ASN A 104 1.29 20.36 22.42
CA ASN A 104 1.68 21.71 22.03
C ASN A 104 0.63 22.78 22.37
N ALA A 105 -0.66 22.40 22.49
CA ALA A 105 -1.74 23.35 22.69
C ALA A 105 -1.51 24.31 23.87
N PRO A 106 -1.07 23.88 25.07
CA PRO A 106 -0.85 24.79 26.19
C PRO A 106 0.27 25.81 25.93
N THR A 107 1.38 25.37 25.39
CA THR A 107 2.54 26.25 25.10
C THR A 107 2.29 27.17 23.93
N GLN A 108 1.55 26.72 22.94
CA GLN A 108 1.12 27.54 21.82
C GLN A 108 0.18 28.66 22.29
N ALA A 109 -0.76 28.37 23.20
CA ALA A 109 -1.69 29.37 23.74
C ALA A 109 -1.00 30.41 24.64
N LEU A 110 -0.01 30.00 25.44
CA LEU A 110 0.64 30.87 26.43
C LEU A 110 1.86 31.60 25.86
N LEU A 111 2.62 30.98 24.99
CA LEU A 111 3.94 31.44 24.54
C LEU A 111 4.02 31.65 23.01
N GLY A 112 2.99 31.30 22.26
CA GLY A 112 2.95 31.39 20.81
C GLY A 112 3.93 30.44 20.10
N ARG A 113 4.50 29.45 20.82
CA ARG A 113 5.46 28.47 20.31
C ARG A 113 5.08 27.04 20.72
N PRO A 114 5.29 26.04 19.86
CA PRO A 114 5.08 24.65 20.23
C PRO A 114 6.11 24.20 21.27
N LEU A 115 5.78 23.21 22.06
CA LEU A 115 6.74 22.56 22.97
C LEU A 115 7.70 21.66 22.17
N ILE A 116 7.15 20.89 21.23
CA ILE A 116 7.86 19.96 20.35
C ILE A 116 7.38 20.18 18.92
N GLY A 117 8.31 20.44 18.01
CA GLY A 117 8.02 20.59 16.59
C GLY A 117 8.93 21.59 15.89
N ASN A 118 8.99 21.51 14.60
CA ASN A 118 9.77 22.45 13.80
C ASN A 118 8.96 23.74 13.53
N GLY A 119 9.66 24.86 13.46
CA GLY A 119 9.09 26.12 13.02
C GLY A 119 8.62 26.06 11.56
N ALA A 120 7.58 26.81 11.24
CA ALA A 120 7.07 26.88 9.88
C ALA A 120 8.06 27.59 8.94
N ASN A 121 8.29 27.01 7.76
CA ASN A 121 9.05 27.69 6.72
C ASN A 121 8.22 28.86 6.15
N ALA A 122 8.87 29.99 5.94
CA ALA A 122 8.24 31.11 5.25
C ALA A 122 8.05 30.81 3.75
N ALA A 123 7.00 31.37 3.17
CA ALA A 123 6.71 31.18 1.75
C ALA A 123 7.83 31.75 0.85
N PRO A 124 8.21 31.05 -0.22
CA PRO A 124 9.16 31.56 -1.19
C PRO A 124 8.68 32.92 -1.78
N GLY A 125 9.59 33.88 -1.90
CA GLY A 125 9.28 35.19 -2.43
C GLY A 125 8.65 36.18 -1.43
N SER A 126 8.35 35.75 -0.20
CA SER A 126 7.70 36.60 0.81
C SER A 126 8.67 37.54 1.54
N GLY A 127 9.96 37.22 1.61
CA GLY A 127 10.91 37.95 2.45
C GLY A 127 10.63 37.83 3.96
N ALA A 128 9.66 37.01 4.37
CA ALA A 128 9.30 36.78 5.76
C ALA A 128 10.30 35.89 6.47
N ASN A 129 10.41 36.07 7.80
CA ASN A 129 11.23 35.17 8.63
C ASN A 129 10.57 33.80 8.75
N GLY A 130 11.39 32.75 8.93
CA GLY A 130 10.92 31.45 9.35
C GLY A 130 10.38 31.49 10.76
N GLY A 131 9.44 30.60 11.10
CA GLY A 131 8.91 30.46 12.45
C GLY A 131 9.93 29.82 13.41
N ASP A 132 9.83 30.15 14.70
CA ASP A 132 10.67 29.52 15.73
C ASP A 132 10.32 28.04 15.92
N GLY A 133 11.34 27.23 16.21
CA GLY A 133 11.18 25.84 16.56
C GLY A 133 10.59 25.64 17.97
N GLY A 134 10.34 24.39 18.32
CA GLY A 134 9.80 24.00 19.61
C GLY A 134 10.72 24.38 20.78
N ILE A 135 10.12 24.60 21.94
CA ILE A 135 10.83 25.03 23.16
C ILE A 135 11.77 23.93 23.67
N LEU A 136 11.35 22.66 23.63
CA LEU A 136 12.16 21.51 24.06
C LEU A 136 12.87 20.82 22.91
N TYR A 137 12.22 20.71 21.78
CA TYR A 137 12.76 19.98 20.62
C TYR A 137 12.14 20.47 19.32
N GLY A 138 13.01 20.79 18.34
CA GLY A 138 12.62 21.18 16.98
C GLY A 138 13.62 22.16 16.41
N ASN A 139 13.60 22.32 15.09
CA ASN A 139 14.43 23.27 14.37
C ASN A 139 13.58 24.51 14.01
N GLY A 140 14.19 25.65 13.94
CA GLY A 140 13.57 26.86 13.36
C GLY A 140 13.28 26.66 11.88
N GLY A 141 12.24 27.30 11.39
CA GLY A 141 11.86 27.30 9.98
C GLY A 141 12.82 28.11 9.12
N ALA A 142 12.90 27.78 7.84
CA ALA A 142 13.66 28.54 6.85
C ALA A 142 12.97 29.88 6.56
N GLY A 143 13.76 30.97 6.45
CA GLY A 143 13.28 32.27 5.96
C GLY A 143 12.87 32.20 4.49
N GLY A 144 11.91 33.00 4.09
CA GLY A 144 11.47 33.12 2.70
C GLY A 144 12.50 33.89 1.86
N SER A 145 12.68 33.50 0.61
CA SER A 145 13.42 34.33 -0.36
C SER A 145 12.74 35.69 -0.53
N GLY A 146 13.51 36.73 -0.76
CA GLY A 146 12.95 38.04 -1.11
C GLY A 146 12.26 38.04 -2.48
N ALA A 147 11.31 38.93 -2.68
CA ALA A 147 10.82 39.24 -4.00
C ALA A 147 11.93 39.89 -4.86
N ALA A 148 11.73 40.01 -6.16
CA ALA A 148 12.73 40.62 -7.07
C ALA A 148 13.25 41.98 -6.56
N GLY A 149 14.52 42.03 -6.18
CA GLY A 149 15.16 43.23 -5.60
C GLY A 149 15.00 43.39 -4.08
N GLY A 150 14.33 42.47 -3.38
CA GLY A 150 14.15 42.50 -1.93
C GLY A 150 15.06 41.47 -1.20
N ASN A 151 15.33 41.73 0.07
CA ASN A 151 16.08 40.80 0.92
C ASN A 151 15.22 39.62 1.31
N GLY A 152 15.85 38.42 1.48
CA GLY A 152 15.21 37.26 2.08
C GLY A 152 15.06 37.44 3.59
N GLY A 153 14.12 36.70 4.18
CA GLY A 153 13.89 36.62 5.61
C GLY A 153 14.96 35.78 6.33
N ALA A 154 15.13 36.03 7.62
CA ALA A 154 15.98 35.21 8.48
C ALA A 154 15.33 33.84 8.78
N GLY A 155 16.15 32.82 9.09
CA GLY A 155 15.65 31.59 9.68
C GLY A 155 15.12 31.82 11.09
N GLY A 156 14.17 30.99 11.53
CA GLY A 156 13.70 30.96 12.92
C GLY A 156 14.72 30.38 13.88
N ALA A 157 14.55 30.69 15.17
CA ALA A 157 15.43 30.20 16.24
C ALA A 157 15.07 28.77 16.70
#